data_3e907fc7f153c51f175e6b4ad33bc5d9
#
_entry.id   3e907fc7f153c51f175e6b4ad33bc5d9
#
_cell.length_a   1.000
_cell.length_b   1.000
_cell.length_c   1.000
_cell.angle_alpha   90.00
_cell.angle_beta   90.00
_cell.angle_gamma   90.00
#
_symmetry.space_group_name_H-M   'P 1'
#
loop_
_entity.id
_entity.type
_entity.pdbx_description
1 polymer ?
#
loop_
_entity_poly.entity_id
_entity_poly.type
_entity_poly.pdbx_seq_one_letter_code
_entity_poly.pdbx_strand_id
1 'polypeptide(L)'
;MSYREKVQWASLATGLLVWGIYFAHFAVSLAAGQPKPGDALGGFISAVIVLVILQIAAIIAIAVHRPSEAELPADPREREIEGRAAVAGYIVLCLAVVTVMLATPLLTVAGPAALGQPGGPAAAMLVGNALLAALVFASVVHSVWQLVLYRRQA
;
A
#
# COMPACT_ATOMS: atom_id res chain seq x y z
N MET A 1 -18.96 -3.19 16.04
CA MET A 1 -17.89 -3.44 15.04
C MET A 1 -17.74 -4.93 14.88
N SER A 2 -17.89 -5.46 13.65
CA SER A 2 -17.66 -6.87 13.35
C SER A 2 -16.17 -7.23 13.46
N TYR A 3 -15.86 -8.52 13.60
CA TYR A 3 -14.48 -9.02 13.59
C TYR A 3 -13.72 -8.55 12.35
N ARG A 4 -14.34 -8.65 11.17
CA ARG A 4 -13.76 -8.27 9.88
C ARG A 4 -13.50 -6.78 9.77
N GLU A 5 -14.38 -5.95 10.30
CA GLU A 5 -14.17 -4.49 10.36
C GLU A 5 -12.93 -4.14 11.20
N LYS A 6 -12.72 -4.81 12.34
CA LYS A 6 -11.52 -4.62 13.17
C LYS A 6 -10.24 -5.05 12.45
N VAL A 7 -10.28 -6.20 11.78
CA VAL A 7 -9.14 -6.68 10.97
C VAL A 7 -8.82 -5.67 9.87
N GLN A 8 -9.83 -5.12 9.21
CA GLN A 8 -9.63 -4.13 8.15
C GLN A 8 -9.03 -2.82 8.66
N TRP A 9 -9.47 -2.34 9.84
CA TRP A 9 -8.86 -1.18 10.49
C TRP A 9 -7.40 -1.44 10.87
N ALA A 10 -7.11 -2.61 11.42
CA ALA A 10 -5.74 -3.00 11.77
C ALA A 10 -4.84 -3.06 10.52
N SER A 11 -5.34 -3.67 9.43
CA SER A 11 -4.63 -3.75 8.15
C SER A 11 -4.35 -2.38 7.55
N LEU A 12 -5.34 -1.49 7.57
CA LEU A 12 -5.17 -0.12 7.09
C LEU A 12 -4.14 0.64 7.93
N ALA A 13 -4.23 0.57 9.25
CA ALA A 13 -3.33 1.27 10.16
C ALA A 13 -1.88 0.78 10.02
N THR A 14 -1.65 -0.53 10.01
CA THR A 14 -0.32 -1.13 9.85
C THR A 14 0.26 -0.82 8.46
N GLY A 15 -0.56 -0.90 7.41
CA GLY A 15 -0.17 -0.54 6.05
C GLY A 15 0.27 0.92 5.94
N LEU A 16 -0.55 1.85 6.44
CA LEU A 16 -0.21 3.28 6.43
C LEU A 16 1.06 3.59 7.24
N LEU A 17 1.23 2.94 8.40
CA LEU A 17 2.41 3.13 9.23
C LEU A 17 3.68 2.68 8.50
N VAL A 18 3.71 1.44 8.03
CA VAL A 18 4.91 0.85 7.43
C VAL A 18 5.26 1.53 6.11
N TRP A 19 4.30 1.69 5.22
CA TRP A 19 4.55 2.36 3.93
C TRP A 19 4.80 3.85 4.08
N GLY A 20 4.17 4.51 5.07
CA GLY A 20 4.44 5.91 5.39
C GLY A 20 5.89 6.12 5.81
N ILE A 21 6.43 5.28 6.70
CA ILE A 21 7.83 5.31 7.12
C ILE A 21 8.76 5.04 5.92
N TYR A 22 8.46 4.02 5.12
CA TYR A 22 9.25 3.69 3.93
C TYR A 22 9.34 4.87 2.95
N PHE A 23 8.20 5.45 2.56
CA PHE A 23 8.18 6.56 1.60
C PHE A 23 8.77 7.85 2.19
N ALA A 24 8.60 8.11 3.49
CA ALA A 24 9.25 9.24 4.14
C ALA A 24 10.77 9.12 4.08
N HIS A 25 11.31 7.94 4.40
CA HIS A 25 12.74 7.67 4.32
C HIS A 25 13.26 7.77 2.87
N PHE A 26 12.52 7.22 1.91
CA PHE A 26 12.84 7.32 0.49
C PHE A 26 12.85 8.77 0.01
N ALA A 27 11.85 9.58 0.39
CA ALA A 27 11.78 11.00 0.03
C ALA A 27 12.97 11.82 0.61
N VAL A 28 13.36 11.54 1.85
CA VAL A 28 14.54 12.16 2.47
C VAL A 28 15.81 11.79 1.71
N SER A 29 16.01 10.52 1.36
CA SER A 29 17.17 10.06 0.57
C SER A 29 17.20 10.72 -0.81
N LEU A 30 16.06 10.89 -1.44
CA LEU A 30 15.93 11.57 -2.72
C LEU A 30 16.29 13.06 -2.63
N ALA A 31 15.79 13.74 -1.57
CA ALA A 31 16.07 15.16 -1.32
C ALA A 31 17.55 15.41 -1.00
N ALA A 32 18.22 14.45 -0.35
CA ALA A 32 19.66 14.50 -0.08
C ALA A 32 20.53 14.26 -1.34
N GLY A 33 19.94 13.95 -2.47
CA GLY A 33 20.66 13.69 -3.73
C GLY A 33 21.48 12.40 -3.74
N GLN A 34 21.24 11.47 -2.82
CA GLN A 34 21.98 10.22 -2.65
C GLN A 34 21.09 8.96 -2.64
N PRO A 35 20.20 8.79 -3.61
CA PRO A 35 19.39 7.57 -3.65
C PRO A 35 20.28 6.39 -4.09
N LYS A 36 20.60 5.50 -3.18
CA LYS A 36 21.33 4.27 -3.48
C LYS A 36 20.33 3.15 -3.77
N PRO A 37 20.41 2.50 -4.95
CA PRO A 37 19.49 1.41 -5.30
C PRO A 37 19.46 0.26 -4.28
N GLY A 38 20.62 -0.09 -3.69
CA GLY A 38 20.72 -1.12 -2.66
C GLY A 38 19.96 -0.78 -1.38
N ASP A 39 20.02 0.48 -0.95
CA ASP A 39 19.31 0.95 0.25
C ASP A 39 17.79 0.96 0.03
N ALA A 40 17.33 1.36 -1.16
CA ALA A 40 15.92 1.33 -1.53
C ALA A 40 15.36 -0.11 -1.57
N LEU A 41 16.11 -1.05 -2.15
CA LEU A 41 15.73 -2.46 -2.19
C LEU A 41 15.73 -3.07 -0.78
N GLY A 42 16.77 -2.83 0.01
CA GLY A 42 16.87 -3.29 1.40
C GLY A 42 15.73 -2.72 2.26
N GLY A 43 15.43 -1.44 2.11
CA GLY A 43 14.30 -0.79 2.77
C GLY A 43 12.96 -1.38 2.39
N PHE A 44 12.74 -1.66 1.11
CA PHE A 44 11.53 -2.32 0.63
C PHE A 44 11.36 -3.73 1.23
N ILE A 45 12.40 -4.56 1.17
CA ILE A 45 12.35 -5.92 1.73
C ILE A 45 12.06 -5.84 3.23
N SER A 46 12.73 -4.96 3.95
CA SER A 46 12.50 -4.75 5.39
C SER A 46 11.06 -4.30 5.67
N ALA A 47 10.52 -3.36 4.89
CA ALA A 47 9.15 -2.90 5.03
C ALA A 47 8.14 -4.03 4.81
N VAL A 48 8.35 -4.88 3.79
CA VAL A 48 7.48 -6.04 3.53
C VAL A 48 7.53 -7.03 4.69
N ILE A 49 8.72 -7.37 5.20
CA ILE A 49 8.86 -8.30 6.33
C ILE A 49 8.15 -7.76 7.58
N VAL A 50 8.37 -6.49 7.91
CA VAL A 50 7.73 -5.84 9.06
C VAL A 50 6.22 -5.79 8.88
N LEU A 51 5.74 -5.44 7.69
CA LEU A 51 4.31 -5.42 7.39
C LEU A 51 3.67 -6.79 7.60
N VAL A 52 4.27 -7.86 7.06
CA VAL A 52 3.75 -9.22 7.20
C VAL A 52 3.70 -9.63 8.68
N ILE A 53 4.76 -9.38 9.44
CA ILE A 53 4.81 -9.70 10.88
C ILE A 53 3.71 -8.94 11.63
N LEU A 54 3.55 -7.64 11.40
CA LEU A 54 2.53 -6.82 12.04
C LEU A 54 1.11 -7.26 11.67
N GLN A 55 0.88 -7.60 10.41
CA GLN A 55 -0.42 -8.09 9.94
C GLN A 55 -0.79 -9.43 10.62
N ILE A 56 0.14 -10.38 10.65
CA ILE A 56 -0.09 -11.67 11.31
C ILE A 56 -0.35 -11.46 12.81
N ALA A 57 0.48 -10.66 13.47
CA ALA A 57 0.31 -10.36 14.90
C ALA A 57 -1.04 -9.70 15.20
N ALA A 58 -1.45 -8.74 14.37
CA ALA A 58 -2.74 -8.06 14.52
C ALA A 58 -3.93 -9.03 14.33
N ILE A 59 -3.89 -9.89 13.31
CA ILE A 59 -4.94 -10.88 13.06
C ILE A 59 -5.02 -11.87 14.22
N ILE A 60 -3.90 -12.39 14.70
CA ILE A 60 -3.86 -13.31 15.84
C ILE A 60 -4.42 -12.63 17.10
N ALA A 61 -3.98 -11.40 17.39
CA ALA A 61 -4.45 -10.66 18.55
C ALA A 61 -5.98 -10.45 18.53
N ILE A 62 -6.55 -10.11 17.37
CA ILE A 62 -7.99 -9.94 17.21
C ILE A 62 -8.74 -11.27 17.32
N ALA A 63 -8.20 -12.34 16.70
CA ALA A 63 -8.81 -13.67 16.73
C ALA A 63 -8.85 -14.27 18.14
N VAL A 64 -7.78 -14.12 18.93
CA VAL A 64 -7.73 -14.60 20.33
C VAL A 64 -8.76 -13.91 21.21
N HIS A 65 -9.07 -12.63 20.95
CA HIS A 65 -10.07 -11.90 21.72
C HIS A 65 -11.51 -12.25 21.34
N ARG A 66 -11.77 -12.84 20.18
CA ARG A 66 -13.10 -13.24 19.69
C ARG A 66 -13.06 -14.50 18.83
N PRO A 67 -12.74 -15.65 19.40
CA PRO A 67 -12.56 -16.89 18.65
C PRO A 67 -13.85 -17.33 17.93
N SER A 68 -15.01 -17.15 18.53
CA SER A 68 -16.31 -17.52 17.94
C SER A 68 -16.69 -16.72 16.70
N GLU A 69 -16.26 -15.45 16.60
CA GLU A 69 -16.50 -14.61 15.43
C GLU A 69 -15.48 -14.88 14.30
N ALA A 70 -14.28 -15.33 14.65
CA ALA A 70 -13.21 -15.61 13.70
C ALA A 70 -13.49 -16.86 12.83
N GLU A 71 -14.23 -17.84 13.36
CA GLU A 71 -14.57 -19.10 12.69
C GLU A 71 -15.80 -19.00 11.79
N LEU A 72 -16.58 -17.92 11.90
CA LEU A 72 -17.81 -17.77 11.11
C LEU A 72 -17.46 -17.48 9.64
N PRO A 73 -18.14 -18.17 8.69
CA PRO A 73 -18.00 -17.86 7.28
C PRO A 73 -18.49 -16.44 7.00
N ALA A 74 -17.95 -15.83 5.93
CA ALA A 74 -18.39 -14.50 5.50
C ALA A 74 -19.88 -14.51 5.14
N ASP A 75 -20.64 -13.57 5.72
CA ASP A 75 -22.01 -13.31 5.34
C ASP A 75 -22.07 -12.88 3.85
N PRO A 76 -23.14 -13.23 3.10
CA PRO A 76 -23.35 -12.74 1.74
C PRO A 76 -23.19 -11.23 1.59
N ARG A 77 -23.64 -10.46 2.56
CA ARG A 77 -23.49 -9.00 2.63
C ARG A 77 -22.01 -8.59 2.73
N GLU A 78 -21.23 -9.24 3.57
CA GLU A 78 -19.79 -8.95 3.71
C GLU A 78 -19.03 -9.24 2.42
N ARG A 79 -19.37 -10.32 1.70
CA ARG A 79 -18.80 -10.64 0.40
C ARG A 79 -19.14 -9.59 -0.67
N GLU A 80 -20.35 -9.04 -0.64
CA GLU A 80 -20.75 -7.96 -1.54
C GLU A 80 -19.96 -6.68 -1.26
N ILE A 81 -19.77 -6.30 0.01
CA ILE A 81 -18.94 -5.15 0.42
C ILE A 81 -17.51 -5.34 -0.08
N GLU A 82 -16.92 -6.51 0.17
CA GLU A 82 -15.55 -6.84 -0.26
C GLU A 82 -15.41 -6.77 -1.78
N GLY A 83 -16.36 -7.33 -2.53
CA GLY A 83 -16.38 -7.28 -3.99
C GLY A 83 -16.44 -5.85 -4.53
N ARG A 84 -17.31 -5.00 -3.98
CA ARG A 84 -17.41 -3.59 -4.37
C ARG A 84 -16.14 -2.80 -4.04
N ALA A 85 -15.53 -3.07 -2.89
CA ALA A 85 -14.28 -2.45 -2.50
C ALA A 85 -13.11 -2.90 -3.40
N ALA A 86 -13.08 -4.19 -3.77
CA ALA A 86 -12.08 -4.73 -4.69
C ALA A 86 -12.15 -4.08 -6.08
N VAL A 87 -13.36 -3.90 -6.62
CA VAL A 87 -13.56 -3.20 -7.92
C VAL A 87 -13.06 -1.76 -7.83
N ALA A 88 -13.39 -1.03 -6.76
CA ALA A 88 -12.93 0.35 -6.58
C ALA A 88 -11.39 0.42 -6.49
N GLY A 89 -10.77 -0.45 -5.70
CA GLY A 89 -9.30 -0.55 -5.60
C GLY A 89 -8.65 -0.89 -6.94
N TYR A 90 -9.24 -1.82 -7.69
CA TYR A 90 -8.73 -2.20 -9.01
C TYR A 90 -8.78 -1.04 -10.03
N ILE A 91 -9.89 -0.30 -10.08
CA ILE A 91 -10.03 0.86 -10.96
C ILE A 91 -8.95 1.91 -10.62
N VAL A 92 -8.77 2.21 -9.32
CA VAL A 92 -7.76 3.18 -8.87
C VAL A 92 -6.35 2.69 -9.23
N LEU A 93 -6.07 1.39 -9.07
CA LEU A 93 -4.78 0.80 -9.45
C LEU A 93 -4.51 0.98 -10.94
N CYS A 94 -5.48 0.64 -11.80
CA CYS A 94 -5.33 0.80 -13.24
C CYS A 94 -5.06 2.26 -13.64
N LEU A 95 -5.82 3.20 -13.07
CA LEU A 95 -5.62 4.63 -13.34
C LEU A 95 -4.25 5.10 -12.85
N ALA A 96 -3.82 4.70 -11.65
CA ALA A 96 -2.53 5.08 -11.10
C ALA A 96 -1.36 4.51 -11.92
N VAL A 97 -1.44 3.25 -12.35
CA VAL A 97 -0.41 2.62 -13.20
C VAL A 97 -0.34 3.33 -14.55
N VAL A 98 -1.47 3.62 -15.20
CA VAL A 98 -1.50 4.37 -16.46
C VAL A 98 -0.89 5.76 -16.27
N THR A 99 -1.19 6.44 -15.15
CA THR A 99 -0.59 7.74 -14.84
C THR A 99 0.94 7.64 -14.71
N VAL A 100 1.45 6.64 -14.00
CA VAL A 100 2.91 6.41 -13.89
C VAL A 100 3.51 6.11 -15.26
N MET A 101 2.87 5.28 -16.09
CA MET A 101 3.34 5.00 -17.46
C MET A 101 3.45 6.27 -18.30
N LEU A 102 2.43 7.14 -18.27
CA LEU A 102 2.44 8.40 -19.01
C LEU A 102 3.46 9.41 -18.46
N ALA A 103 3.70 9.38 -17.15
CA ALA A 103 4.67 10.24 -16.48
C ALA A 103 6.12 9.73 -16.63
N THR A 104 6.33 8.46 -16.95
CA THR A 104 7.68 7.85 -17.03
C THR A 104 8.64 8.61 -17.94
N PRO A 105 8.28 9.04 -19.18
CA PRO A 105 9.19 9.84 -20.01
C PRO A 105 9.61 11.15 -19.33
N LEU A 106 8.70 11.80 -18.61
CA LEU A 106 8.99 13.03 -17.86
C LEU A 106 9.90 12.75 -16.66
N LEU A 107 9.67 11.66 -15.95
CA LEU A 107 10.50 11.24 -14.80
C LEU A 107 11.92 10.85 -15.23
N THR A 108 12.08 10.28 -16.42
CA THR A 108 13.37 9.83 -16.92
C THR A 108 14.19 10.94 -17.61
N VAL A 109 13.52 11.92 -18.23
CA VAL A 109 14.18 13.01 -18.98
C VAL A 109 14.32 14.28 -18.14
N ALA A 110 13.28 14.65 -17.42
CA ALA A 110 13.22 15.89 -16.62
C ALA A 110 13.41 15.64 -15.12
N GLY A 111 13.79 14.43 -14.73
CA GLY A 111 14.06 14.07 -13.33
C GLY A 111 15.12 14.99 -12.72
N PRO A 112 15.13 15.16 -11.37
CA PRO A 112 16.09 16.00 -10.70
C PRO A 112 17.52 15.70 -11.16
N ALA A 113 18.32 16.72 -11.39
CA ALA A 113 19.73 16.57 -11.81
C ALA A 113 20.54 15.66 -10.86
N ALA A 114 20.09 15.52 -9.62
CA ALA A 114 20.60 14.60 -8.60
C ALA A 114 20.44 13.10 -8.95
N LEU A 115 19.59 12.74 -9.91
CA LEU A 115 19.33 11.34 -10.30
C LEU A 115 20.29 10.85 -11.41
N GLY A 116 21.22 11.66 -11.84
CA GLY A 116 22.21 11.28 -12.86
C GLY A 116 21.65 11.27 -14.28
N GLN A 117 22.25 10.45 -15.17
CA GLN A 117 21.87 10.43 -16.57
C GLN A 117 20.45 9.90 -16.78
N PRO A 118 19.71 10.46 -17.77
CA PRO A 118 18.41 9.93 -18.18
C PRO A 118 18.50 8.42 -18.50
N GLY A 119 17.56 7.64 -17.95
CA GLY A 119 17.54 6.19 -18.16
C GLY A 119 18.50 5.37 -17.28
N GLY A 120 19.22 6.01 -16.34
CA GLY A 120 20.12 5.33 -15.41
C GLY A 120 19.38 4.55 -14.29
N PRO A 121 20.15 3.83 -13.44
CA PRO A 121 19.59 3.01 -12.33
C PRO A 121 18.70 3.81 -11.40
N ALA A 122 19.00 5.09 -11.19
CA ALA A 122 18.20 5.98 -10.35
C ALA A 122 16.83 6.28 -10.95
N ALA A 123 16.71 6.42 -12.27
CA ALA A 123 15.43 6.60 -12.94
C ALA A 123 14.56 5.34 -12.83
N ALA A 124 15.14 4.15 -13.00
CA ALA A 124 14.44 2.88 -12.82
C ALA A 124 13.92 2.72 -11.37
N MET A 125 14.73 3.12 -10.38
CA MET A 125 14.34 3.11 -8.98
C MET A 125 13.18 4.07 -8.71
N LEU A 126 13.18 5.26 -9.30
CA LEU A 126 12.09 6.23 -9.15
C LEU A 126 10.79 5.68 -9.72
N VAL A 127 10.82 5.11 -10.93
CA VAL A 127 9.65 4.48 -11.56
C VAL A 127 9.15 3.29 -10.73
N GLY A 128 10.05 2.43 -10.23
CA GLY A 128 9.68 1.31 -9.35
C GLY A 128 8.98 1.78 -8.08
N ASN A 129 9.50 2.82 -7.43
CA ASN A 129 8.85 3.40 -6.24
C ASN A 129 7.52 4.11 -6.56
N ALA A 130 7.38 4.72 -7.74
CA ALA A 130 6.12 5.29 -8.19
C ALA A 130 5.05 4.21 -8.42
N LEU A 131 5.42 3.07 -8.99
CA LEU A 131 4.52 1.92 -9.14
C LEU A 131 4.15 1.30 -7.77
N LEU A 132 5.12 1.21 -6.85
CA LEU A 132 4.85 0.78 -5.48
C LEU A 132 3.88 1.75 -4.78
N ALA A 133 4.07 3.06 -4.93
CA ALA A 133 3.17 4.06 -4.39
C ALA A 133 1.76 3.93 -4.98
N ALA A 134 1.62 3.66 -6.27
CA ALA A 134 0.35 3.40 -6.94
C ALA A 134 -0.37 2.18 -6.33
N LEU A 135 0.35 1.09 -6.09
CA LEU A 135 -0.16 -0.13 -5.48
C LEU A 135 -0.61 0.10 -4.03
N VAL A 136 0.21 0.78 -3.23
CA VAL A 136 -0.11 1.13 -1.84
C VAL A 136 -1.33 2.06 -1.79
N PHE A 137 -1.39 3.06 -2.66
CA PHE A 137 -2.53 3.98 -2.74
C PHE A 137 -3.83 3.24 -3.08
N ALA A 138 -3.82 2.36 -4.08
CA ALA A 138 -4.98 1.54 -4.43
C ALA A 138 -5.43 0.63 -3.27
N SER A 139 -4.49 0.05 -2.53
CA SER A 139 -4.75 -0.75 -1.33
C SER A 139 -5.41 0.08 -0.22
N VAL A 140 -4.95 1.31 0.00
CA VAL A 140 -5.56 2.25 0.96
C VAL A 140 -6.98 2.60 0.52
N VAL A 141 -7.21 2.92 -0.76
CA VAL A 141 -8.55 3.22 -1.27
C VAL A 141 -9.48 2.02 -1.11
N HIS A 142 -9.03 0.81 -1.44
CA HIS A 142 -9.78 -0.43 -1.21
C HIS A 142 -10.21 -0.54 0.25
N SER A 143 -9.26 -0.40 1.19
CA SER A 143 -9.53 -0.53 2.62
C SER A 143 -10.48 0.55 3.16
N VAL A 144 -10.27 1.79 2.77
CA VAL A 144 -11.13 2.91 3.17
C VAL A 144 -12.54 2.73 2.61
N TRP A 145 -12.66 2.35 1.33
CA TRP A 145 -13.96 2.12 0.71
C TRP A 145 -14.74 0.99 1.37
N GLN A 146 -14.05 -0.09 1.70
CA GLN A 146 -14.64 -1.21 2.45
C GLN A 146 -15.16 -0.75 3.82
N LEU A 147 -14.39 0.04 4.57
CA LEU A 147 -14.80 0.58 5.86
C LEU A 147 -15.99 1.56 5.75
N VAL A 148 -16.02 2.37 4.70
CA VAL A 148 -17.17 3.26 4.42
C VAL A 148 -18.43 2.46 4.13
N LEU A 149 -18.33 1.36 3.35
CA LEU A 149 -19.47 0.50 3.06
C LEU A 149 -19.98 -0.22 4.32
N TYR A 150 -19.08 -0.69 5.20
CA TYR A 150 -19.49 -1.24 6.50
C TYR A 150 -20.30 -0.24 7.32
N ARG A 151 -19.87 1.02 7.38
CA ARG A 151 -20.58 2.06 8.14
C ARG A 151 -21.91 2.48 7.54
N ARG A 152 -22.02 2.52 6.21
CA ARG A 152 -23.28 2.91 5.54
C ARG A 152 -24.37 1.86 5.65
N GLN A 153 -24.01 0.64 5.91
CA GLN A 153 -24.94 -0.47 5.99
C GLN A 153 -25.18 -0.95 7.45
N ALA A 154 -24.50 -0.35 8.43
CA ALA A 154 -24.75 -0.58 9.85
C ALA A 154 -25.97 0.21 10.32
#